data_fb70cc589ccc2b5bdc96a62b17d043ae
#
_entry.id   fb70cc589ccc2b5bdc96a62b17d043ae
#
_cell.length_a   1.000
_cell.length_b   1.000
_cell.length_c   1.000
_cell.angle_alpha   90.00
_cell.angle_beta   90.00
_cell.angle_gamma   90.00
#
_symmetry.space_group_name_H-M   'P 1'
#
loop_
_entity.id
_entity.type
_entity.pdbx_description
1 polymer ?
#
loop_
_entity_poly.entity_id
_entity_poly.type
_entity_poly.pdbx_seq_one_letter_code
_entity_poly.pdbx_strand_id
1 'polypeptide(L)'
;MEDVLICDFIRTPIGRYAGALSAVRADDLAALPIKYLKDKHPNLPWNTVDEVFLGCANQAGEDNRNVARMVTLLAGLPDTVPAMTVNRLCASGLDAVGLAARSIKAGEAQFVLAGGVESMSRAPFVQAKPTEAFSRTPEIYDTTIGWRFVNKQLKAQYGTDSMPETAENVAEKYQISREDQDAFALRSQQKTAAAQQNGFFNEEILPVEIVDRKKNVNVVNRDEHPRETTLEALAKLKAPFKKEGGSVTAGNASGVNDGAACVLITNREFADTHGLKPLARVIGIASAGVEPKYMGIGPVPAVQKILKQTGLTLDQMDVIELNEAFAAQSLACMRELGLKDDDERVNPNGGAIALGHPLGMSGTRLVITATRELKKRGRRYALCTMCVGVGQGVALILENLN
;
A
#
# COMPACT_ATOMS: atom_id res chain seq x y z
N MET A 1 -15.19 -19.54 -14.11
CA MET A 1 -13.94 -18.99 -13.56
C MET A 1 -13.90 -19.34 -12.09
N GLU A 2 -12.76 -19.80 -11.60
CA GLU A 2 -12.51 -20.14 -10.21
C GLU A 2 -12.79 -18.95 -9.28
N ASP A 3 -13.37 -19.21 -8.11
CA ASP A 3 -13.50 -18.23 -7.05
C ASP A 3 -12.14 -17.94 -6.44
N VAL A 4 -11.82 -16.68 -6.22
CA VAL A 4 -10.58 -16.23 -5.56
C VAL A 4 -10.93 -15.71 -4.18
N LEU A 5 -10.58 -16.46 -3.16
CA LEU A 5 -11.05 -16.27 -1.80
C LEU A 5 -9.93 -15.80 -0.89
N ILE A 6 -10.12 -14.67 -0.23
CA ILE A 6 -9.30 -14.23 0.89
C ILE A 6 -9.81 -14.94 2.14
N CYS A 7 -8.98 -15.80 2.72
CA CYS A 7 -9.34 -16.62 3.87
C CYS A 7 -8.75 -16.10 5.19
N ASP A 8 -7.60 -15.45 5.14
CA ASP A 8 -6.98 -14.80 6.30
C ASP A 8 -6.01 -13.69 5.89
N PHE A 9 -5.61 -12.88 6.85
CA PHE A 9 -4.68 -11.79 6.64
C PHE A 9 -4.06 -11.28 7.95
N ILE A 10 -2.95 -10.58 7.84
CA ILE A 10 -2.34 -9.84 8.93
C ILE A 10 -1.36 -8.80 8.38
N ARG A 11 -1.09 -7.76 9.15
CA ARG A 11 -0.06 -6.76 8.87
C ARG A 11 0.72 -6.41 10.13
N THR A 12 1.90 -5.88 9.97
CA THR A 12 2.61 -5.19 11.05
C THR A 12 1.95 -3.84 11.35
N PRO A 13 2.25 -3.21 12.48
CA PRO A 13 2.05 -1.77 12.63
C PRO A 13 2.77 -1.03 11.51
N ILE A 14 2.34 0.19 11.21
CA ILE A 14 3.04 1.11 10.32
C ILE A 14 3.94 2.02 11.17
N GLY A 15 5.26 1.89 10.97
CA GLY A 15 6.27 2.73 11.61
C GLY A 15 6.46 4.05 10.88
N ARG A 16 6.88 5.10 11.61
CA ARG A 16 7.36 6.36 11.02
C ARG A 16 8.78 6.18 10.50
N TYR A 17 9.19 7.06 9.61
CA TYR A 17 10.59 7.18 9.19
C TYR A 17 11.49 7.37 10.43
N ALA A 18 12.55 6.57 10.51
CA ALA A 18 13.46 6.51 11.65
C ALA A 18 12.76 6.27 13.01
N GLY A 19 11.53 5.71 12.99
CA GLY A 19 10.72 5.41 14.17
C GLY A 19 10.93 4.01 14.72
N ALA A 20 9.91 3.48 15.36
CA ALA A 20 9.99 2.25 16.14
C ALA A 20 10.43 1.02 15.31
N LEU A 21 10.03 0.92 14.03
CA LEU A 21 10.38 -0.20 13.15
C LEU A 21 11.72 -0.04 12.42
N SER A 22 12.37 1.12 12.51
CA SER A 22 13.59 1.44 11.75
C SER A 22 14.78 0.51 12.03
N ALA A 23 14.80 -0.17 13.18
CA ALA A 23 15.82 -1.14 13.53
C ALA A 23 15.60 -2.54 12.92
N VAL A 24 14.39 -2.81 12.39
CA VAL A 24 14.03 -4.12 11.83
C VAL A 24 14.38 -4.14 10.35
N ARG A 25 15.10 -5.17 9.89
CA ARG A 25 15.40 -5.35 8.46
C ARG A 25 14.12 -5.55 7.65
N ALA A 26 14.11 -5.11 6.41
CA ALA A 26 12.93 -5.23 5.54
C ALA A 26 12.51 -6.69 5.32
N ASP A 27 13.46 -7.58 5.10
CA ASP A 27 13.23 -9.00 4.90
C ASP A 27 12.72 -9.70 6.18
N ASP A 28 13.28 -9.37 7.36
CA ASP A 28 12.80 -9.87 8.65
C ASP A 28 11.38 -9.36 8.95
N LEU A 29 11.11 -8.07 8.71
CA LEU A 29 9.79 -7.46 8.92
C LEU A 29 8.71 -8.16 8.09
N ALA A 30 9.02 -8.44 6.82
CA ALA A 30 8.10 -9.10 5.89
C ALA A 30 7.87 -10.58 6.22
N ALA A 31 8.81 -11.24 6.88
CA ALA A 31 8.64 -12.63 7.30
C ALA A 31 7.60 -12.80 8.43
N LEU A 32 7.41 -11.77 9.27
CA LEU A 32 6.52 -11.85 10.43
C LEU A 32 5.06 -12.14 10.06
N PRO A 33 4.41 -11.45 9.08
CA PRO A 33 3.05 -11.77 8.67
C PRO A 33 2.88 -13.19 8.15
N ILE A 34 3.83 -13.69 7.35
CA ILE A 34 3.77 -15.05 6.81
C ILE A 34 3.93 -16.09 7.92
N LYS A 35 4.91 -15.87 8.81
CA LYS A 35 5.11 -16.75 9.97
C LYS A 35 3.86 -16.79 10.84
N TYR A 36 3.24 -15.65 11.13
CA TYR A 36 2.01 -15.59 11.90
C TYR A 36 0.87 -16.42 11.24
N LEU A 37 0.65 -16.26 9.95
CA LEU A 37 -0.38 -17.02 9.23
C LEU A 37 -0.10 -18.53 9.28
N LYS A 38 1.17 -18.92 9.12
CA LYS A 38 1.60 -20.31 9.23
C LYS A 38 1.34 -20.88 10.62
N ASP A 39 1.71 -20.16 11.66
CA ASP A 39 1.55 -20.58 13.04
C ASP A 39 0.07 -20.63 13.46
N LYS A 40 -0.76 -19.73 12.92
CA LYS A 40 -2.22 -19.70 13.12
C LYS A 40 -2.94 -20.87 12.44
N HIS A 41 -2.42 -21.36 11.31
CA HIS A 41 -3.01 -22.46 10.54
C HIS A 41 -2.05 -23.65 10.42
N PRO A 42 -1.68 -24.32 11.54
CA PRO A 42 -0.63 -25.35 11.56
C PRO A 42 -0.99 -26.60 10.75
N ASN A 43 -2.29 -26.82 10.47
CA ASN A 43 -2.78 -27.98 9.76
C ASN A 43 -2.88 -27.79 8.24
N LEU A 44 -2.59 -26.59 7.72
CA LEU A 44 -2.53 -26.37 6.28
C LEU A 44 -1.28 -27.03 5.67
N PRO A 45 -1.39 -27.56 4.45
CA PRO A 45 -0.27 -28.16 3.75
C PRO A 45 0.67 -27.09 3.17
N TRP A 46 1.46 -26.43 4.02
CA TRP A 46 2.33 -25.30 3.65
C TRP A 46 3.36 -25.64 2.57
N ASN A 47 3.63 -26.91 2.34
CA ASN A 47 4.46 -27.39 1.22
C ASN A 47 3.73 -27.37 -0.14
N THR A 48 2.44 -27.11 -0.18
CA THR A 48 1.63 -26.97 -1.38
C THR A 48 1.27 -25.52 -1.72
N VAL A 49 1.89 -24.55 -1.05
CA VAL A 49 1.78 -23.15 -1.48
C VAL A 49 2.36 -23.04 -2.87
N ASP A 50 1.52 -22.69 -3.85
CA ASP A 50 1.90 -22.61 -5.26
C ASP A 50 2.84 -21.44 -5.55
N GLU A 51 2.62 -20.29 -4.91
CA GLU A 51 3.44 -19.09 -5.10
C GLU A 51 3.28 -18.12 -3.93
N VAL A 52 4.33 -17.34 -3.65
CA VAL A 52 4.29 -16.18 -2.76
C VAL A 52 4.59 -14.93 -3.56
N PHE A 53 3.61 -14.03 -3.70
CA PHE A 53 3.79 -12.72 -4.34
C PHE A 53 3.95 -11.63 -3.28
N LEU A 54 5.08 -10.93 -3.26
CA LEU A 54 5.27 -9.77 -2.39
C LEU A 54 5.61 -8.52 -3.17
N GLY A 55 4.86 -7.45 -2.91
CA GLY A 55 5.14 -6.12 -3.40
C GLY A 55 6.32 -5.49 -2.65
N CYS A 56 7.26 -4.89 -3.40
CA CYS A 56 8.35 -4.08 -2.86
C CYS A 56 8.82 -3.09 -3.90
N ALA A 57 8.89 -1.81 -3.56
CA ALA A 57 9.22 -0.76 -4.52
C ALA A 57 10.72 -0.45 -4.58
N ASN A 58 11.43 -0.43 -3.44
CA ASN A 58 12.82 0.00 -3.38
C ASN A 58 13.78 -1.01 -4.02
N GLN A 59 13.91 -2.19 -3.48
CA GLN A 59 14.77 -3.30 -3.92
C GLN A 59 16.26 -2.94 -4.04
N ALA A 60 16.73 -1.89 -3.39
CA ALA A 60 18.11 -1.44 -3.45
C ALA A 60 18.97 -1.86 -2.26
N GLY A 61 18.34 -2.21 -1.14
CA GLY A 61 19.00 -2.56 0.13
C GLY A 61 18.83 -4.02 0.53
N GLU A 62 18.35 -4.24 1.74
CA GLU A 62 18.09 -5.57 2.33
C GLU A 62 16.94 -6.31 1.63
N ASP A 63 16.15 -5.58 0.88
CA ASP A 63 15.05 -5.99 0.00
C ASP A 63 15.51 -6.30 -1.46
N ASN A 64 16.82 -6.37 -1.71
CA ASN A 64 17.37 -6.63 -3.04
C ASN A 64 17.14 -8.08 -3.51
N ARG A 65 17.50 -8.36 -4.75
CA ARG A 65 17.32 -9.64 -5.46
C ARG A 65 15.84 -10.00 -5.57
N ASN A 66 15.35 -10.88 -4.73
CA ASN A 66 13.97 -11.32 -4.67
C ASN A 66 13.57 -11.42 -3.19
N VAL A 67 13.16 -10.29 -2.61
CA VAL A 67 12.78 -10.24 -1.19
C VAL A 67 11.67 -11.23 -0.87
N ALA A 68 10.73 -11.47 -1.77
CA ALA A 68 9.67 -12.47 -1.57
C ALA A 68 10.25 -13.85 -1.30
N ARG A 69 11.26 -14.26 -2.07
CA ARG A 69 11.91 -15.57 -1.86
C ARG A 69 12.69 -15.62 -0.55
N MET A 70 13.42 -14.57 -0.22
CA MET A 70 14.15 -14.50 1.06
C MET A 70 13.16 -14.59 2.24
N VAL A 71 12.07 -13.84 2.17
CA VAL A 71 11.01 -13.83 3.19
C VAL A 71 10.35 -15.19 3.36
N THR A 72 10.06 -15.89 2.25
CA THR A 72 9.50 -17.25 2.27
C THR A 72 10.35 -18.21 3.09
N LEU A 73 11.67 -18.16 2.90
CA LEU A 73 12.63 -18.98 3.65
C LEU A 73 12.76 -18.54 5.10
N LEU A 74 12.84 -17.21 5.37
CA LEU A 74 12.92 -16.65 6.73
C LEU A 74 11.66 -16.95 7.56
N ALA A 75 10.48 -16.99 6.93
CA ALA A 75 9.23 -17.39 7.58
C ALA A 75 9.16 -18.91 7.85
N GLY A 76 10.13 -19.69 7.40
CA GLY A 76 10.20 -21.14 7.60
C GLY A 76 9.17 -21.90 6.77
N LEU A 77 8.80 -21.39 5.58
CA LEU A 77 8.11 -22.20 4.59
C LEU A 77 9.09 -23.18 3.95
N PRO A 78 8.63 -24.32 3.43
CA PRO A 78 9.48 -25.28 2.72
C PRO A 78 10.22 -24.62 1.56
N ASP A 79 11.43 -25.09 1.30
CA ASP A 79 12.29 -24.60 0.20
C ASP A 79 11.75 -24.91 -1.20
N THR A 80 10.75 -25.75 -1.28
CA THR A 80 9.98 -26.05 -2.51
C THR A 80 9.01 -24.95 -2.88
N VAL A 81 8.62 -24.06 -1.97
CA VAL A 81 7.66 -22.98 -2.23
C VAL A 81 8.32 -21.84 -3.02
N PRO A 82 7.92 -21.59 -4.26
CA PRO A 82 8.46 -20.49 -5.06
C PRO A 82 7.94 -19.13 -4.58
N ALA A 83 8.63 -18.05 -5.00
CA ALA A 83 8.20 -16.70 -4.64
C ALA A 83 8.70 -15.67 -5.64
N MET A 84 7.91 -14.62 -5.86
CA MET A 84 8.22 -13.53 -6.77
C MET A 84 7.99 -12.16 -6.13
N THR A 85 8.95 -11.25 -6.30
CA THR A 85 8.81 -9.85 -5.92
C THR A 85 8.19 -9.05 -7.06
N VAL A 86 7.16 -8.28 -6.74
CA VAL A 86 6.39 -7.45 -7.69
C VAL A 86 6.68 -5.98 -7.43
N ASN A 87 6.95 -5.23 -8.49
CA ASN A 87 7.15 -3.79 -8.41
C ASN A 87 6.23 -3.03 -9.39
N ARG A 88 5.24 -2.35 -8.83
CA ARG A 88 4.52 -1.23 -9.44
C ARG A 88 4.53 -0.07 -8.44
N LEU A 89 5.69 0.27 -7.91
CA LEU A 89 5.84 1.33 -6.90
C LEU A 89 4.77 1.23 -5.79
N CYS A 90 4.00 2.29 -5.57
CA CYS A 90 2.98 2.34 -4.51
C CYS A 90 1.96 1.18 -4.55
N ALA A 91 1.61 0.68 -5.75
CA ALA A 91 0.60 -0.37 -5.91
C ALA A 91 1.17 -1.80 -5.90
N SER A 92 2.45 -1.99 -5.60
CA SER A 92 3.08 -3.31 -5.66
C SER A 92 2.35 -4.37 -4.84
N GLY A 93 1.89 -4.03 -3.63
CA GLY A 93 1.12 -4.96 -2.79
C GLY A 93 -0.29 -5.24 -3.32
N LEU A 94 -0.93 -4.27 -3.98
CA LEU A 94 -2.24 -4.49 -4.63
C LEU A 94 -2.10 -5.38 -5.87
N ASP A 95 -1.03 -5.18 -6.65
CA ASP A 95 -0.72 -6.06 -7.78
C ASP A 95 -0.33 -7.47 -7.34
N ALA A 96 0.33 -7.65 -6.19
CA ALA A 96 0.62 -8.96 -5.63
C ALA A 96 -0.68 -9.75 -5.39
N VAL A 97 -1.69 -9.12 -4.76
CA VAL A 97 -3.04 -9.71 -4.61
C VAL A 97 -3.69 -9.97 -5.98
N GLY A 98 -3.51 -9.04 -6.93
CA GLY A 98 -4.03 -9.18 -8.28
C GLY A 98 -3.39 -10.33 -9.07
N LEU A 99 -2.10 -10.58 -8.91
CA LEU A 99 -1.39 -11.71 -9.53
C LEU A 99 -1.89 -13.03 -8.93
N ALA A 100 -1.97 -13.13 -7.61
CA ALA A 100 -2.57 -14.29 -6.95
C ALA A 100 -3.98 -14.58 -7.48
N ALA A 101 -4.80 -13.53 -7.62
CA ALA A 101 -6.14 -13.67 -8.17
C ALA A 101 -6.15 -14.15 -9.62
N ARG A 102 -5.22 -13.71 -10.45
CA ARG A 102 -5.11 -14.15 -11.85
C ARG A 102 -4.62 -15.59 -11.96
N SER A 103 -3.63 -16.00 -11.18
CA SER A 103 -3.11 -17.37 -11.17
C SER A 103 -4.21 -18.38 -10.75
N ILE A 104 -5.00 -18.06 -9.73
CA ILE A 104 -6.13 -18.90 -9.29
C ILE A 104 -7.22 -18.93 -10.37
N LYS A 105 -7.60 -17.77 -10.94
CA LYS A 105 -8.63 -17.73 -12.02
C LYS A 105 -8.21 -18.48 -13.28
N ALA A 106 -6.91 -18.54 -13.55
CA ALA A 106 -6.36 -19.31 -14.68
C ALA A 106 -6.27 -20.80 -14.41
N GLY A 107 -6.51 -21.25 -13.17
CA GLY A 107 -6.34 -22.65 -12.76
C GLY A 107 -4.89 -23.08 -12.59
N GLU A 108 -3.96 -22.11 -12.47
CA GLU A 108 -2.51 -22.35 -12.28
C GLU A 108 -2.13 -22.48 -10.81
N ALA A 109 -3.00 -22.05 -9.88
CA ALA A 109 -2.76 -22.07 -8.45
C ALA A 109 -4.06 -22.32 -7.66
N GLN A 110 -3.92 -22.88 -6.47
CA GLN A 110 -5.02 -23.11 -5.52
C GLN A 110 -4.77 -22.44 -4.17
N PHE A 111 -3.51 -22.33 -3.75
CA PHE A 111 -3.10 -21.78 -2.46
C PHE A 111 -1.91 -20.84 -2.64
N VAL A 112 -2.16 -19.55 -2.42
CA VAL A 112 -1.20 -18.46 -2.68
C VAL A 112 -1.13 -17.53 -1.48
N LEU A 113 0.06 -17.05 -1.17
CA LEU A 113 0.26 -15.92 -0.27
C LEU A 113 0.54 -14.66 -1.10
N ALA A 114 -0.14 -13.57 -0.77
CA ALA A 114 0.10 -12.29 -1.42
C ALA A 114 0.26 -11.18 -0.38
N GLY A 115 1.19 -10.28 -0.61
CA GLY A 115 1.45 -9.25 0.38
C GLY A 115 2.39 -8.17 -0.12
N GLY A 116 3.08 -7.54 0.81
CA GLY A 116 4.11 -6.58 0.47
C GLY A 116 4.83 -6.02 1.68
N VAL A 117 5.96 -5.39 1.40
CA VAL A 117 6.83 -4.78 2.40
C VAL A 117 7.45 -3.50 1.84
N GLU A 118 7.65 -2.56 2.71
CA GLU A 118 8.57 -1.45 2.48
C GLU A 118 9.23 -1.07 3.81
N SER A 119 10.54 -0.89 3.82
CA SER A 119 11.25 -0.21 4.89
C SER A 119 11.95 1.00 4.31
N MET A 120 11.25 2.14 4.36
CA MET A 120 11.78 3.40 3.84
C MET A 120 12.85 3.99 4.75
N SER A 121 12.81 3.64 6.06
CA SER A 121 13.86 4.01 7.02
C SER A 121 15.21 3.36 6.72
N ARG A 122 15.22 2.20 6.08
CA ARG A 122 16.43 1.42 5.79
C ARG A 122 16.83 1.47 4.31
N ALA A 123 16.16 2.31 3.54
CA ALA A 123 16.51 2.54 2.15
C ALA A 123 17.96 3.06 2.04
N PRO A 124 18.85 2.38 1.29
CA PRO A 124 20.27 2.72 1.28
C PRO A 124 20.58 3.91 0.39
N PHE A 125 21.75 4.49 0.59
CA PHE A 125 22.40 5.31 -0.43
C PHE A 125 22.97 4.41 -1.54
N VAL A 126 22.85 4.86 -2.80
CA VAL A 126 23.39 4.16 -3.96
C VAL A 126 24.26 5.08 -4.80
N GLN A 127 25.26 4.49 -5.44
CA GLN A 127 26.23 5.17 -6.28
C GLN A 127 26.39 4.41 -7.60
N ALA A 128 26.37 5.12 -8.73
CA ALA A 128 26.71 4.54 -10.02
C ALA A 128 28.21 4.26 -10.12
N LYS A 129 28.58 3.28 -10.93
CA LYS A 129 29.99 3.14 -11.35
C LYS A 129 30.37 4.32 -12.22
N PRO A 130 31.62 4.82 -12.11
CA PRO A 130 32.12 5.84 -13.02
C PRO A 130 32.02 5.38 -14.48
N THR A 131 31.58 6.27 -15.36
CA THR A 131 31.53 6.06 -16.80
C THR A 131 32.79 6.54 -17.52
N GLU A 132 33.60 7.34 -16.83
CA GLU A 132 34.84 7.91 -17.33
C GLU A 132 36.02 7.51 -16.42
N ALA A 133 37.21 7.31 -17.06
CA ALA A 133 38.41 7.10 -16.29
C ALA A 133 38.76 8.32 -15.45
N PHE A 134 39.33 8.08 -14.27
CA PHE A 134 39.75 9.12 -13.34
C PHE A 134 38.63 10.09 -12.87
N SER A 135 37.38 9.65 -12.88
CA SER A 135 36.27 10.42 -12.31
C SER A 135 36.55 10.82 -10.85
N ARG A 136 36.37 12.10 -10.53
CA ARG A 136 36.67 12.67 -9.20
C ARG A 136 35.43 13.09 -8.42
N THR A 137 34.25 12.95 -9.01
CA THR A 137 32.97 13.41 -8.44
C THR A 137 31.95 12.28 -8.45
N PRO A 138 31.88 11.48 -7.39
CA PRO A 138 30.82 10.45 -7.28
C PRO A 138 29.46 11.13 -7.03
N GLU A 139 28.42 10.67 -7.72
CA GLU A 139 27.04 11.00 -7.40
C GLU A 139 26.46 9.93 -6.47
N ILE A 140 25.93 10.34 -5.33
CA ILE A 140 25.28 9.45 -4.34
C ILE A 140 23.81 9.84 -4.27
N TYR A 141 22.91 8.86 -4.35
CA TYR A 141 21.47 9.05 -4.29
C TYR A 141 20.92 8.38 -3.04
N ASP A 142 20.05 9.10 -2.31
CA ASP A 142 19.17 8.51 -1.31
C ASP A 142 18.02 7.78 -2.01
N THR A 143 17.81 6.52 -1.66
CA THR A 143 16.75 5.71 -2.28
C THR A 143 15.46 5.67 -1.48
N THR A 144 15.37 6.43 -0.39
CA THR A 144 14.18 6.51 0.48
C THR A 144 12.94 6.92 -0.33
N ILE A 145 13.07 7.97 -1.14
CA ILE A 145 12.03 8.49 -2.02
C ILE A 145 12.65 9.28 -3.17
N GLY A 146 11.97 9.33 -4.31
CA GLY A 146 12.36 10.17 -5.43
C GLY A 146 13.19 9.44 -6.50
N TRP A 147 13.68 10.25 -7.43
CA TRP A 147 14.39 9.78 -8.61
C TRP A 147 15.87 9.53 -8.34
N ARG A 148 16.40 8.46 -8.95
CA ARG A 148 17.81 8.13 -9.00
C ARG A 148 18.18 7.63 -10.39
N PHE A 149 19.41 7.85 -10.85
CA PHE A 149 19.89 7.42 -12.17
C PHE A 149 18.97 7.83 -13.31
N VAL A 150 18.59 9.11 -13.35
CA VAL A 150 17.56 9.64 -14.25
C VAL A 150 17.97 9.44 -15.72
N ASN A 151 17.10 8.77 -16.50
CA ASN A 151 17.24 8.69 -17.94
C ASN A 151 16.98 10.05 -18.59
N LYS A 152 17.94 10.58 -19.36
CA LYS A 152 17.87 11.92 -19.97
C LYS A 152 16.72 12.07 -20.98
N GLN A 153 16.41 11.01 -21.74
CA GLN A 153 15.29 11.04 -22.70
C GLN A 153 13.94 11.05 -21.98
N LEU A 154 13.79 10.21 -20.93
CA LEU A 154 12.59 10.20 -20.12
C LEU A 154 12.34 11.59 -19.48
N LYS A 155 13.40 12.19 -18.91
CA LYS A 155 13.32 13.53 -18.33
C LYS A 155 12.90 14.59 -19.34
N ALA A 156 13.46 14.53 -20.56
CA ALA A 156 13.13 15.48 -21.63
C ALA A 156 11.70 15.36 -22.13
N GLN A 157 11.13 14.14 -22.15
CA GLN A 157 9.79 13.86 -22.69
C GLN A 157 8.68 14.04 -21.64
N TYR A 158 8.91 13.60 -20.40
CA TYR A 158 7.86 13.47 -19.39
C TYR A 158 8.15 14.22 -18.08
N GLY A 159 9.37 14.79 -17.93
CA GLY A 159 9.80 15.35 -16.65
C GLY A 159 10.20 14.27 -15.64
N THR A 160 10.68 14.73 -14.50
CA THR A 160 11.02 13.88 -13.34
C THR A 160 10.62 14.61 -12.06
N ASP A 161 9.40 15.15 -12.05
CA ASP A 161 8.86 15.84 -10.90
C ASP A 161 8.88 14.92 -9.68
N SER A 162 9.21 15.45 -8.53
CA SER A 162 9.10 14.74 -7.26
C SER A 162 7.63 14.45 -6.96
N MET A 163 7.36 13.51 -6.07
CA MET A 163 5.98 13.15 -5.72
C MET A 163 5.16 14.34 -5.22
N PRO A 164 5.68 15.21 -4.33
CA PRO A 164 4.95 16.43 -3.93
C PRO A 164 4.72 17.42 -5.09
N GLU A 165 5.66 17.57 -6.02
CA GLU A 165 5.46 18.42 -7.21
C GLU A 165 4.35 17.87 -8.10
N THR A 166 4.24 16.54 -8.27
CA THR A 166 3.10 15.94 -8.99
C THR A 166 1.76 16.20 -8.29
N ALA A 167 1.75 16.28 -6.97
CA ALA A 167 0.56 16.63 -6.20
C ALA A 167 0.18 18.12 -6.36
N GLU A 168 1.16 19.02 -6.41
CA GLU A 168 0.92 20.44 -6.75
C GLU A 168 0.37 20.59 -8.18
N ASN A 169 0.89 19.82 -9.15
CA ASN A 169 0.37 19.82 -10.52
C ASN A 169 -1.10 19.38 -10.56
N VAL A 170 -1.47 18.38 -9.76
CA VAL A 170 -2.87 17.93 -9.64
C VAL A 170 -3.72 19.01 -8.96
N ALA A 171 -3.23 19.59 -7.86
CA ALA A 171 -3.95 20.65 -7.15
C ALA A 171 -4.27 21.82 -8.08
N GLU A 172 -3.29 22.28 -8.87
CA GLU A 172 -3.47 23.36 -9.84
C GLU A 172 -4.45 22.99 -10.95
N LYS A 173 -4.25 21.85 -11.61
CA LYS A 173 -5.08 21.41 -12.74
C LYS A 173 -6.55 21.20 -12.36
N TYR A 174 -6.79 20.60 -11.18
CA TYR A 174 -8.14 20.27 -10.70
C TYR A 174 -8.70 21.30 -9.71
N GLN A 175 -8.00 22.42 -9.53
CA GLN A 175 -8.42 23.53 -8.67
C GLN A 175 -8.74 23.09 -7.23
N ILE A 176 -7.88 22.27 -6.65
CA ILE A 176 -8.01 21.82 -5.27
C ILE A 176 -7.35 22.83 -4.34
N SER A 177 -8.15 23.51 -3.54
CA SER A 177 -7.65 24.56 -2.63
C SER A 177 -6.80 23.96 -1.48
N ARG A 178 -6.00 24.78 -0.85
CA ARG A 178 -5.24 24.42 0.36
C ARG A 178 -6.19 24.06 1.50
N GLU A 179 -7.26 24.81 1.66
CA GLU A 179 -8.29 24.63 2.69
C GLU A 179 -8.98 23.29 2.55
N ASP A 180 -9.35 22.89 1.33
CA ASP A 180 -9.95 21.58 1.06
C ASP A 180 -8.97 20.44 1.42
N GLN A 181 -7.70 20.59 1.06
CA GLN A 181 -6.66 19.61 1.37
C GLN A 181 -6.45 19.44 2.88
N ASP A 182 -6.39 20.55 3.63
CA ASP A 182 -6.21 20.51 5.07
C ASP A 182 -7.48 19.95 5.77
N ALA A 183 -8.68 20.27 5.28
CA ALA A 183 -9.92 19.69 5.77
C ALA A 183 -10.00 18.17 5.54
N PHE A 184 -9.58 17.71 4.37
CA PHE A 184 -9.49 16.27 4.06
C PHE A 184 -8.49 15.56 4.97
N ALA A 185 -7.30 16.15 5.17
CA ALA A 185 -6.27 15.59 6.05
C ALA A 185 -6.72 15.52 7.51
N LEU A 186 -7.41 16.54 8.01
CA LEU A 186 -7.99 16.52 9.35
C LEU A 186 -9.01 15.40 9.51
N ARG A 187 -9.92 15.21 8.53
CA ARG A 187 -10.89 14.09 8.56
C ARG A 187 -10.19 12.74 8.59
N SER A 188 -9.12 12.54 7.82
CA SER A 188 -8.33 11.31 7.82
C SER A 188 -7.77 11.03 9.22
N GLN A 189 -7.17 12.02 9.89
CA GLN A 189 -6.67 11.89 11.26
C GLN A 189 -7.77 11.57 12.26
N GLN A 190 -8.91 12.25 12.18
CA GLN A 190 -10.06 12.02 13.07
C GLN A 190 -10.64 10.61 12.92
N LYS A 191 -10.84 10.15 11.67
CA LYS A 191 -11.32 8.79 11.39
C LYS A 191 -10.33 7.74 11.91
N THR A 192 -9.03 7.95 11.72
CA THR A 192 -8.01 7.04 12.24
C THR A 192 -7.99 7.01 13.77
N ALA A 193 -8.06 8.15 14.43
CA ALA A 193 -8.11 8.23 15.89
C ALA A 193 -9.34 7.48 16.45
N ALA A 194 -10.51 7.67 15.85
CA ALA A 194 -11.71 6.93 16.22
C ALA A 194 -11.56 5.42 16.01
N ALA A 195 -10.98 4.99 14.86
CA ALA A 195 -10.73 3.59 14.56
C ALA A 195 -9.72 2.94 15.53
N GLN A 196 -8.69 3.68 15.94
CA GLN A 196 -7.75 3.22 16.98
C GLN A 196 -8.40 3.10 18.35
N GLN A 197 -9.25 4.08 18.74
CA GLN A 197 -9.93 4.09 20.03
C GLN A 197 -10.96 2.96 20.16
N ASN A 198 -11.68 2.65 19.08
CA ASN A 198 -12.68 1.57 19.07
C ASN A 198 -12.09 0.18 18.80
N GLY A 199 -10.74 0.07 18.67
CA GLY A 199 -10.05 -1.20 18.49
C GLY A 199 -10.16 -1.80 17.08
N PHE A 200 -10.60 -1.02 16.08
CA PHE A 200 -10.78 -1.54 14.71
C PHE A 200 -9.53 -2.22 14.17
N PHE A 201 -8.35 -1.66 14.40
CA PHE A 201 -7.10 -2.21 13.87
C PHE A 201 -6.52 -3.39 14.66
N ASN A 202 -7.05 -3.70 15.85
CA ASN A 202 -6.47 -4.73 16.73
C ASN A 202 -6.44 -6.14 16.09
N GLU A 203 -7.42 -6.46 15.22
CA GLU A 203 -7.48 -7.77 14.58
C GLU A 203 -6.64 -7.86 13.29
N GLU A 204 -6.12 -6.74 12.78
CA GLU A 204 -5.28 -6.74 11.58
C GLU A 204 -3.80 -6.47 11.88
N ILE A 205 -3.46 -6.04 13.11
CA ILE A 205 -2.10 -5.70 13.51
C ILE A 205 -1.47 -6.85 14.29
N LEU A 206 -0.35 -7.35 13.79
CA LEU A 206 0.57 -8.25 14.48
C LEU A 206 1.56 -7.41 15.30
N PRO A 207 1.62 -7.55 16.63
CA PRO A 207 2.67 -6.92 17.42
C PRO A 207 4.07 -7.34 16.96
N VAL A 208 4.99 -6.38 16.87
CA VAL A 208 6.39 -6.61 16.50
C VAL A 208 7.26 -6.43 17.73
N GLU A 209 7.95 -7.48 18.12
CA GLU A 209 8.92 -7.45 19.22
C GLU A 209 10.28 -7.02 18.70
N ILE A 210 10.85 -6.00 19.32
CA ILE A 210 12.18 -5.46 18.98
C ILE A 210 13.08 -5.61 20.20
N VAL A 211 14.11 -6.42 20.07
CA VAL A 211 15.10 -6.63 21.13
C VAL A 211 16.25 -5.63 20.95
N ASP A 212 16.45 -4.77 21.93
CA ASP A 212 17.55 -3.81 21.93
C ASP A 212 18.92 -4.47 22.26
N ARG A 213 20.00 -3.69 22.15
CA ARG A 213 21.36 -4.17 22.46
C ARG A 213 21.53 -4.60 23.92
N LYS A 214 20.66 -4.13 24.82
CA LYS A 214 20.65 -4.48 26.25
C LYS A 214 19.71 -5.64 26.57
N LYS A 215 19.15 -6.28 25.53
CA LYS A 215 18.17 -7.38 25.61
C LYS A 215 16.81 -6.97 26.19
N ASN A 216 16.47 -5.67 26.22
CA ASN A 216 15.12 -5.25 26.53
C ASN A 216 14.22 -5.49 25.31
N VAL A 217 13.01 -6.00 25.57
CA VAL A 217 11.99 -6.22 24.54
C VAL A 217 11.08 -4.99 24.49
N ASN A 218 11.03 -4.34 23.36
CA ASN A 218 10.05 -3.31 23.06
C ASN A 218 8.99 -3.86 22.09
N VAL A 219 7.72 -3.78 22.46
CA VAL A 219 6.62 -4.31 21.64
C VAL A 219 5.93 -3.14 20.91
N VAL A 220 6.00 -3.16 19.60
CA VAL A 220 5.28 -2.20 18.74
C VAL A 220 3.99 -2.87 18.27
N ASN A 221 2.84 -2.40 18.75
CA ASN A 221 1.54 -3.01 18.52
C ASN A 221 0.48 -2.00 17.99
N ARG A 222 0.92 -0.82 17.57
CA ARG A 222 0.06 0.26 17.11
C ARG A 222 0.73 1.04 15.99
N ASP A 223 -0.04 1.50 15.02
CA ASP A 223 0.44 2.42 13.99
C ASP A 223 0.97 3.71 14.64
N GLU A 224 2.20 4.07 14.29
CA GLU A 224 2.95 5.13 14.94
C GLU A 224 2.72 6.51 14.30
N HIS A 225 2.23 6.54 13.05
CA HIS A 225 2.14 7.76 12.25
C HIS A 225 0.96 8.69 12.63
N PRO A 226 -0.21 8.21 13.13
CA PRO A 226 -1.34 9.04 13.48
C PRO A 226 -0.98 10.12 14.51
N ARG A 227 -1.53 11.32 14.34
CA ARG A 227 -1.26 12.47 15.21
C ARG A 227 -2.49 13.34 15.42
N GLU A 228 -2.62 13.93 16.58
CA GLU A 228 -3.61 14.97 16.82
C GLU A 228 -3.24 16.24 16.07
N THR A 229 -4.21 16.87 15.43
CA THR A 229 -4.04 18.13 14.70
C THR A 229 -5.37 18.90 14.64
N THR A 230 -5.29 20.17 14.21
CA THR A 230 -6.45 21.04 13.96
C THR A 230 -6.28 21.76 12.63
N LEU A 231 -7.33 22.38 12.09
CA LEU A 231 -7.24 23.19 10.87
C LEU A 231 -6.24 24.34 11.03
N GLU A 232 -6.24 24.99 12.21
CA GLU A 232 -5.33 26.09 12.51
C GLU A 232 -3.85 25.63 12.56
N ALA A 233 -3.61 24.40 13.03
CA ALA A 233 -2.27 23.81 13.03
C ALA A 233 -1.82 23.46 11.61
N LEU A 234 -2.70 22.86 10.82
CA LEU A 234 -2.44 22.53 9.43
C LEU A 234 -2.19 23.77 8.57
N ALA A 235 -3.00 24.80 8.70
CA ALA A 235 -2.87 26.07 7.97
C ALA A 235 -1.51 26.77 8.19
N LYS A 236 -0.85 26.56 9.34
CA LYS A 236 0.48 27.12 9.63
C LYS A 236 1.63 26.38 8.96
N LEU A 237 1.39 25.20 8.40
CA LEU A 237 2.43 24.40 7.74
C LEU A 237 2.85 25.04 6.41
N LYS A 238 4.15 25.08 6.18
CA LYS A 238 4.72 25.58 4.91
C LYS A 238 4.46 24.58 3.78
N ALA A 239 4.25 25.09 2.58
CA ALA A 239 4.17 24.33 1.33
C ALA A 239 5.49 24.50 0.55
N PRO A 240 6.53 23.68 0.82
CA PRO A 240 7.88 23.94 0.34
C PRO A 240 8.13 23.49 -1.11
N PHE A 241 7.19 22.79 -1.72
CA PHE A 241 7.41 22.12 -3.00
C PHE A 241 7.11 23.01 -4.22
N LYS A 242 6.47 24.15 -4.00
CA LYS A 242 6.22 25.18 -5.01
C LYS A 242 6.52 26.55 -4.41
N LYS A 243 7.31 27.38 -5.10
CA LYS A 243 7.79 28.67 -4.55
C LYS A 243 6.66 29.65 -4.25
N GLU A 244 5.67 29.72 -5.15
CA GLU A 244 4.52 30.62 -5.03
C GLU A 244 3.22 29.82 -5.23
N GLY A 245 2.24 30.06 -4.37
CA GLY A 245 0.93 29.39 -4.44
C GLY A 245 0.98 27.88 -4.17
N GLY A 246 2.01 27.38 -3.48
CA GLY A 246 2.09 26.00 -3.07
C GLY A 246 1.01 25.63 -2.05
N SER A 247 0.50 24.42 -2.11
CA SER A 247 -0.59 23.91 -1.26
C SER A 247 -0.27 22.61 -0.54
N VAL A 248 0.69 21.81 -1.04
CA VAL A 248 1.08 20.53 -0.47
C VAL A 248 2.04 20.73 0.72
N THR A 249 1.70 20.13 1.84
CA THR A 249 2.44 20.23 3.10
C THR A 249 2.67 18.85 3.73
N ALA A 250 3.51 18.78 4.75
CA ALA A 250 3.67 17.60 5.57
C ALA A 250 2.37 17.20 6.34
N GLY A 251 1.38 18.09 6.39
CA GLY A 251 0.10 17.84 7.05
C GLY A 251 -0.95 17.20 6.15
N ASN A 252 -0.88 17.44 4.85
CA ASN A 252 -1.85 16.97 3.86
C ASN A 252 -1.26 15.98 2.82
N ALA A 253 -0.11 15.41 3.15
CA ALA A 253 0.57 14.35 2.42
C ALA A 253 0.76 13.11 3.32
N SER A 254 0.85 11.93 2.72
CA SER A 254 1.25 10.71 3.42
C SER A 254 2.72 10.80 3.88
N GLY A 255 3.06 10.01 4.89
CA GLY A 255 4.41 9.94 5.41
C GLY A 255 5.32 8.99 4.65
N VAL A 256 6.60 9.01 5.05
CA VAL A 256 7.61 8.00 4.73
C VAL A 256 7.57 6.97 5.85
N ASN A 257 7.36 5.69 5.54
CA ASN A 257 6.95 4.71 6.54
C ASN A 257 7.55 3.33 6.29
N ASP A 258 7.49 2.49 7.34
CA ASP A 258 7.91 1.10 7.35
C ASP A 258 6.72 0.20 7.64
N GLY A 259 6.62 -0.96 6.98
CA GLY A 259 5.56 -1.92 7.26
C GLY A 259 5.53 -3.11 6.31
N ALA A 260 4.85 -4.17 6.73
CA ALA A 260 4.63 -5.38 5.95
C ALA A 260 3.22 -5.93 6.17
N ALA A 261 2.69 -6.62 5.17
CA ALA A 261 1.37 -7.25 5.23
C ALA A 261 1.33 -8.51 4.37
N CYS A 262 0.45 -9.45 4.73
CA CYS A 262 0.22 -10.66 3.97
C CYS A 262 -1.26 -11.07 4.03
N VAL A 263 -1.78 -11.59 2.93
CA VAL A 263 -3.10 -12.22 2.82
C VAL A 263 -2.95 -13.66 2.32
N LEU A 264 -3.76 -14.56 2.86
CA LEU A 264 -3.88 -15.95 2.46
C LEU A 264 -5.03 -16.05 1.46
N ILE A 265 -4.74 -16.49 0.26
CA ILE A 265 -5.68 -16.53 -0.86
C ILE A 265 -5.77 -17.97 -1.41
N THR A 266 -6.98 -18.45 -1.62
CA THR A 266 -7.22 -19.81 -2.14
C THR A 266 -8.33 -19.83 -3.19
N ASN A 267 -8.46 -20.95 -3.93
CA ASN A 267 -9.68 -21.25 -4.63
C ASN A 267 -10.74 -21.86 -3.69
N ARG A 268 -11.94 -22.12 -4.19
CA ARG A 268 -13.06 -22.68 -3.42
C ARG A 268 -12.75 -24.09 -2.93
N GLU A 269 -12.24 -24.94 -3.80
CA GLU A 269 -11.95 -26.35 -3.50
C GLU A 269 -10.93 -26.48 -2.36
N PHE A 270 -9.86 -25.72 -2.41
CA PHE A 270 -8.85 -25.72 -1.33
C PHE A 270 -9.43 -25.22 -0.01
N ALA A 271 -10.20 -24.12 -0.03
CA ALA A 271 -10.84 -23.58 1.16
C ALA A 271 -11.75 -24.59 1.83
N ASP A 272 -12.63 -25.23 1.06
CA ASP A 272 -13.59 -26.23 1.56
C ASP A 272 -12.88 -27.48 2.09
N THR A 273 -11.87 -27.98 1.37
CA THR A 273 -11.08 -29.16 1.77
C THR A 273 -10.35 -28.96 3.10
N HIS A 274 -9.85 -27.76 3.33
CA HIS A 274 -9.06 -27.45 4.53
C HIS A 274 -9.86 -26.70 5.61
N GLY A 275 -11.17 -26.56 5.45
CA GLY A 275 -12.04 -25.94 6.46
C GLY A 275 -11.78 -24.44 6.68
N LEU A 276 -11.22 -23.75 5.67
CA LEU A 276 -11.02 -22.31 5.73
C LEU A 276 -12.35 -21.58 5.51
N LYS A 277 -12.58 -20.51 6.26
CA LYS A 277 -13.76 -19.66 6.10
C LYS A 277 -13.38 -18.44 5.25
N PRO A 278 -13.89 -18.34 4.01
CA PRO A 278 -13.64 -17.18 3.18
C PRO A 278 -14.21 -15.90 3.82
N LEU A 279 -13.41 -14.86 3.83
CA LEU A 279 -13.77 -13.53 4.35
C LEU A 279 -14.29 -12.64 3.22
N ALA A 280 -13.63 -12.68 2.06
CA ALA A 280 -14.02 -11.94 0.88
C ALA A 280 -13.62 -12.67 -0.40
N ARG A 281 -14.24 -12.31 -1.52
CA ARG A 281 -13.88 -12.74 -2.86
C ARG A 281 -13.27 -11.59 -3.66
N VAL A 282 -12.17 -11.84 -4.35
CA VAL A 282 -11.59 -10.89 -5.31
C VAL A 282 -12.36 -10.97 -6.64
N ILE A 283 -13.16 -9.95 -6.92
CA ILE A 283 -13.94 -9.87 -8.17
C ILE A 283 -13.02 -9.61 -9.36
N GLY A 284 -12.11 -8.63 -9.24
CA GLY A 284 -11.20 -8.30 -10.31
C GLY A 284 -10.20 -7.23 -9.93
N ILE A 285 -9.24 -7.01 -10.84
CA ILE A 285 -8.24 -5.95 -10.74
C ILE A 285 -8.01 -5.35 -12.12
N ALA A 286 -7.85 -4.03 -12.18
CA ALA A 286 -7.50 -3.30 -13.39
C ALA A 286 -6.43 -2.25 -13.11
N SER A 287 -5.65 -1.93 -14.13
CA SER A 287 -4.67 -0.84 -14.09
C SER A 287 -4.84 0.06 -15.31
N ALA A 288 -4.45 1.33 -15.17
CA ALA A 288 -4.46 2.32 -16.23
C ALA A 288 -3.23 3.21 -16.15
N GLY A 289 -2.79 3.76 -17.29
CA GLY A 289 -1.74 4.76 -17.37
C GLY A 289 -2.33 6.17 -17.52
N VAL A 290 -1.61 7.16 -16.99
CA VAL A 290 -1.89 8.59 -17.14
C VAL A 290 -0.58 9.35 -17.36
N GLU A 291 -0.66 10.62 -17.72
CA GLU A 291 0.53 11.46 -17.86
C GLU A 291 1.33 11.52 -16.54
N PRO A 292 2.66 11.25 -16.54
CA PRO A 292 3.46 11.11 -15.32
C PRO A 292 3.36 12.27 -14.34
N LYS A 293 3.35 13.53 -14.82
CA LYS A 293 3.24 14.72 -13.97
C LYS A 293 1.89 14.86 -13.25
N TYR A 294 0.87 14.12 -13.71
CA TYR A 294 -0.46 14.03 -13.09
C TYR A 294 -0.74 12.63 -12.55
N MET A 295 0.29 11.91 -12.09
CA MET A 295 0.17 10.53 -11.62
C MET A 295 -0.95 10.34 -10.59
N GLY A 296 -1.24 11.37 -9.79
CA GLY A 296 -2.26 11.35 -8.76
C GLY A 296 -3.67 11.02 -9.25
N ILE A 297 -3.97 11.30 -10.54
CA ILE A 297 -5.30 11.01 -11.12
C ILE A 297 -5.45 9.57 -11.65
N GLY A 298 -4.39 8.76 -11.59
CA GLY A 298 -4.39 7.36 -12.06
C GLY A 298 -5.53 6.48 -11.55
N PRO A 299 -6.02 6.63 -10.32
CA PRO A 299 -7.19 5.91 -9.81
C PRO A 299 -8.42 6.05 -10.69
N VAL A 300 -8.70 7.22 -11.26
CA VAL A 300 -9.93 7.48 -12.03
C VAL A 300 -10.08 6.54 -13.21
N PRO A 301 -9.17 6.50 -14.20
CA PRO A 301 -9.30 5.57 -15.32
C PRO A 301 -9.17 4.09 -14.89
N ALA A 302 -8.45 3.76 -13.81
CA ALA A 302 -8.37 2.40 -13.29
C ALA A 302 -9.72 1.94 -12.72
N VAL A 303 -10.40 2.80 -11.95
CA VAL A 303 -11.75 2.55 -11.41
C VAL A 303 -12.77 2.43 -12.53
N GLN A 304 -12.80 3.37 -13.48
CA GLN A 304 -13.69 3.29 -14.63
C GLN A 304 -13.51 1.97 -15.42
N LYS A 305 -12.26 1.55 -15.59
CA LYS A 305 -11.94 0.29 -16.27
C LYS A 305 -12.43 -0.93 -15.51
N ILE A 306 -12.21 -1.02 -14.19
CA ILE A 306 -12.65 -2.19 -13.41
C ILE A 306 -14.18 -2.26 -13.30
N LEU A 307 -14.85 -1.14 -13.12
CA LEU A 307 -16.31 -1.08 -13.12
C LEU A 307 -16.89 -1.57 -14.44
N LYS A 308 -16.35 -1.13 -15.58
CA LYS A 308 -16.73 -1.63 -16.91
C LYS A 308 -16.49 -3.14 -17.07
N GLN A 309 -15.36 -3.66 -16.58
CA GLN A 309 -15.00 -5.07 -16.69
C GLN A 309 -15.90 -5.99 -15.85
N THR A 310 -16.36 -5.51 -14.71
CA THR A 310 -17.17 -6.28 -13.76
C THR A 310 -18.68 -6.08 -13.96
N GLY A 311 -19.09 -5.05 -14.71
CA GLY A 311 -20.49 -4.64 -14.84
C GLY A 311 -21.06 -4.01 -13.58
N LEU A 312 -20.22 -3.67 -12.60
CA LEU A 312 -20.61 -3.00 -11.36
C LEU A 312 -20.57 -1.48 -11.56
N THR A 313 -21.28 -0.77 -10.68
CA THR A 313 -21.27 0.70 -10.62
C THR A 313 -20.61 1.21 -9.36
N LEU A 314 -20.19 2.47 -9.35
CA LEU A 314 -19.58 3.09 -8.18
C LEU A 314 -20.57 3.21 -7.00
N ASP A 315 -21.86 3.37 -7.30
CA ASP A 315 -22.91 3.44 -6.28
C ASP A 315 -23.15 2.11 -5.55
N GLN A 316 -22.74 0.99 -6.16
CA GLN A 316 -22.79 -0.32 -5.51
C GLN A 316 -21.62 -0.56 -4.55
N MET A 317 -20.62 0.32 -4.53
CA MET A 317 -19.48 0.21 -3.62
C MET A 317 -19.89 0.76 -2.25
N ASP A 318 -19.90 -0.11 -1.24
CA ASP A 318 -20.23 0.24 0.15
C ASP A 318 -19.04 0.78 0.92
N VAL A 319 -17.83 0.40 0.50
CA VAL A 319 -16.54 0.82 1.07
C VAL A 319 -15.60 1.16 -0.08
N ILE A 320 -14.91 2.29 0.04
CA ILE A 320 -13.90 2.74 -0.93
C ILE A 320 -12.62 3.03 -0.17
N GLU A 321 -11.62 2.17 -0.30
CA GLU A 321 -10.27 2.42 0.20
C GLU A 321 -9.46 3.08 -0.91
N LEU A 322 -9.38 4.39 -0.89
CA LEU A 322 -8.56 5.22 -1.77
C LEU A 322 -7.27 5.59 -1.03
N ASN A 323 -6.11 5.14 -1.52
CA ASN A 323 -4.84 5.48 -0.90
C ASN A 323 -4.60 6.99 -0.95
N GLU A 324 -4.40 7.60 0.21
CA GLU A 324 -4.20 9.03 0.38
C GLU A 324 -2.70 9.36 0.27
N ALA A 325 -2.12 9.24 -0.92
CA ALA A 325 -0.74 9.68 -1.12
C ALA A 325 -0.62 11.19 -0.83
N PHE A 326 -1.61 11.96 -1.30
CA PHE A 326 -1.78 13.40 -1.05
C PHE A 326 -3.27 13.72 -0.98
N ALA A 327 -3.65 14.71 -0.15
CA ALA A 327 -5.03 15.18 -0.09
C ALA A 327 -5.50 15.75 -1.43
N ALA A 328 -4.63 16.52 -2.11
CA ALA A 328 -4.91 17.06 -3.46
C ALA A 328 -5.29 15.95 -4.45
N GLN A 329 -4.52 14.87 -4.47
CA GLN A 329 -4.75 13.72 -5.34
C GLN A 329 -6.05 13.00 -4.97
N SER A 330 -6.32 12.79 -3.68
CA SER A 330 -7.51 12.10 -3.22
C SER A 330 -8.78 12.87 -3.58
N LEU A 331 -8.80 14.17 -3.31
CA LEU A 331 -9.92 15.06 -3.67
C LEU A 331 -10.16 15.13 -5.18
N ALA A 332 -9.09 15.26 -5.98
CA ALA A 332 -9.21 15.26 -7.42
C ALA A 332 -9.83 13.93 -7.93
N CYS A 333 -9.39 12.79 -7.42
CA CYS A 333 -9.97 11.49 -7.77
C CYS A 333 -11.44 11.39 -7.36
N MET A 334 -11.80 11.81 -6.15
CA MET A 334 -13.17 11.77 -5.64
C MET A 334 -14.09 12.61 -6.51
N ARG A 335 -13.71 13.88 -6.81
CA ARG A 335 -14.49 14.80 -7.62
C ARG A 335 -14.67 14.29 -9.06
N GLU A 336 -13.62 13.76 -9.69
CA GLU A 336 -13.67 13.18 -11.05
C GLU A 336 -14.51 11.89 -11.13
N LEU A 337 -14.62 11.17 -10.01
CA LEU A 337 -15.49 10.00 -9.88
C LEU A 337 -16.93 10.35 -9.46
N GLY A 338 -17.25 11.64 -9.26
CA GLY A 338 -18.56 12.10 -8.83
C GLY A 338 -18.86 11.87 -7.35
N LEU A 339 -17.85 11.63 -6.53
CA LEU A 339 -17.97 11.49 -5.09
C LEU A 339 -17.87 12.87 -4.40
N LYS A 340 -18.57 13.01 -3.27
CA LYS A 340 -18.40 14.19 -2.41
C LYS A 340 -17.08 14.12 -1.65
N ASP A 341 -16.51 15.27 -1.30
CA ASP A 341 -15.26 15.38 -0.55
C ASP A 341 -15.33 14.70 0.85
N ASP A 342 -16.52 14.55 1.39
CA ASP A 342 -16.84 13.97 2.70
C ASP A 342 -17.61 12.64 2.60
N ASP A 343 -17.63 11.98 1.43
CA ASP A 343 -18.33 10.71 1.25
C ASP A 343 -17.86 9.69 2.31
N GLU A 344 -18.81 9.25 3.16
CA GLU A 344 -18.54 8.36 4.29
C GLU A 344 -18.07 6.96 3.90
N ARG A 345 -18.24 6.57 2.63
CA ARG A 345 -17.75 5.31 2.09
C ARG A 345 -16.24 5.34 1.87
N VAL A 346 -15.65 6.55 1.70
CA VAL A 346 -14.23 6.73 1.41
C VAL A 346 -13.43 6.73 2.70
N ASN A 347 -12.50 5.78 2.80
CA ASN A 347 -11.57 5.61 3.92
C ASN A 347 -12.29 5.77 5.28
N PRO A 348 -13.26 4.91 5.61
CA PRO A 348 -14.08 5.07 6.81
C PRO A 348 -13.28 4.99 8.11
N ASN A 349 -12.11 4.37 8.08
CA ASN A 349 -11.20 4.25 9.23
C ASN A 349 -9.94 5.14 9.07
N GLY A 350 -10.01 6.16 8.20
CA GLY A 350 -8.87 6.98 7.82
C GLY A 350 -7.96 6.31 6.79
N GLY A 351 -7.00 7.04 6.27
CA GLY A 351 -6.12 6.57 5.19
C GLY A 351 -4.66 6.95 5.39
N ALA A 352 -3.88 6.93 4.31
CA ALA A 352 -2.42 7.01 4.37
C ALA A 352 -1.86 8.34 4.92
N ILE A 353 -2.61 9.44 4.85
CA ILE A 353 -2.20 10.71 5.48
C ILE A 353 -2.07 10.53 6.99
N ALA A 354 -2.99 9.77 7.59
CA ALA A 354 -2.97 9.49 9.02
C ALA A 354 -2.17 8.23 9.37
N LEU A 355 -2.39 7.11 8.65
CA LEU A 355 -1.78 5.81 8.95
C LEU A 355 -0.34 5.69 8.47
N GLY A 356 0.02 6.37 7.37
CA GLY A 356 1.30 6.20 6.69
C GLY A 356 1.20 5.40 5.39
N HIS A 357 2.30 5.42 4.60
CA HIS A 357 2.36 4.84 3.26
C HIS A 357 3.65 4.06 3.00
N PRO A 358 3.85 2.89 3.64
CA PRO A 358 4.91 1.97 3.22
C PRO A 358 4.58 1.44 1.82
N LEU A 359 5.31 1.87 0.79
CA LEU A 359 4.91 1.74 -0.62
C LEU A 359 4.46 0.32 -1.00
N GLY A 360 5.36 -0.65 -0.85
CA GLY A 360 5.08 -2.05 -1.24
C GLY A 360 3.99 -2.74 -0.42
N MET A 361 3.75 -2.30 0.81
CA MET A 361 2.75 -2.87 1.72
C MET A 361 1.36 -2.26 1.54
N SER A 362 1.28 -0.98 1.14
CA SER A 362 0.04 -0.19 1.23
C SER A 362 -1.13 -0.80 0.46
N GLY A 363 -0.90 -1.33 -0.73
CA GLY A 363 -1.98 -1.96 -1.51
C GLY A 363 -2.60 -3.18 -0.81
N THR A 364 -1.79 -3.98 -0.14
CA THR A 364 -2.26 -5.12 0.67
C THR A 364 -3.02 -4.62 1.91
N ARG A 365 -2.57 -3.52 2.55
CA ARG A 365 -3.27 -2.89 3.68
C ARG A 365 -4.68 -2.43 3.26
N LEU A 366 -4.85 -1.82 2.07
CA LEU A 366 -6.17 -1.44 1.57
C LEU A 366 -7.11 -2.67 1.50
N VAL A 367 -6.63 -3.78 0.97
CA VAL A 367 -7.40 -5.04 0.87
C VAL A 367 -7.81 -5.56 2.25
N ILE A 368 -6.88 -5.58 3.21
CA ILE A 368 -7.14 -6.02 4.59
C ILE A 368 -8.20 -5.15 5.25
N THR A 369 -7.99 -3.83 5.25
CA THR A 369 -8.89 -2.86 5.90
C THR A 369 -10.29 -2.89 5.26
N ALA A 370 -10.35 -2.94 3.91
CA ALA A 370 -11.62 -3.05 3.18
C ALA A 370 -12.39 -4.35 3.51
N THR A 371 -11.70 -5.49 3.56
CA THR A 371 -12.31 -6.78 3.92
C THR A 371 -12.90 -6.73 5.33
N ARG A 372 -12.18 -6.16 6.29
CA ARG A 372 -12.67 -6.01 7.66
C ARG A 372 -13.86 -5.06 7.77
N GLU A 373 -13.80 -3.93 7.07
CA GLU A 373 -14.86 -2.94 7.11
C GLU A 373 -16.15 -3.46 6.48
N LEU A 374 -16.05 -4.22 5.37
CA LEU A 374 -17.20 -4.90 4.77
C LEU A 374 -17.86 -5.87 5.76
N LYS A 375 -17.06 -6.72 6.42
CA LYS A 375 -17.55 -7.66 7.43
C LYS A 375 -18.22 -6.93 8.60
N LYS A 376 -17.56 -5.90 9.15
CA LYS A 376 -18.07 -5.11 10.28
C LYS A 376 -19.42 -4.46 9.97
N ARG A 377 -19.59 -3.95 8.73
CA ARG A 377 -20.83 -3.27 8.30
C ARG A 377 -21.89 -4.23 7.77
N GLY A 378 -21.58 -5.51 7.54
CA GLY A 378 -22.47 -6.43 6.85
C GLY A 378 -22.81 -5.94 5.43
N ARG A 379 -21.83 -5.32 4.73
CA ARG A 379 -21.98 -4.75 3.40
C ARG A 379 -21.33 -5.64 2.35
N ARG A 380 -21.63 -5.38 1.05
CA ARG A 380 -21.32 -6.32 0.00
C ARG A 380 -20.03 -6.02 -0.75
N TYR A 381 -19.85 -4.81 -1.28
CA TYR A 381 -18.75 -4.52 -2.20
C TYR A 381 -17.80 -3.46 -1.64
N ALA A 382 -16.49 -3.69 -1.85
CA ALA A 382 -15.47 -2.69 -1.62
C ALA A 382 -14.62 -2.47 -2.86
N LEU A 383 -14.21 -1.22 -3.06
CA LEU A 383 -13.25 -0.78 -4.05
C LEU A 383 -11.95 -0.39 -3.34
N CYS A 384 -10.83 -1.00 -3.70
CA CYS A 384 -9.49 -0.59 -3.30
C CYS A 384 -8.80 0.05 -4.49
N THR A 385 -8.32 1.29 -4.38
CA THR A 385 -7.66 1.98 -5.49
C THR A 385 -6.53 2.88 -5.02
N MET A 386 -5.54 3.08 -5.87
CA MET A 386 -4.39 3.92 -5.56
C MET A 386 -3.69 4.45 -6.80
N CYS A 387 -3.10 5.64 -6.65
CA CYS A 387 -2.21 6.23 -7.64
C CYS A 387 -0.81 5.57 -7.55
N VAL A 388 -0.06 5.68 -8.62
CA VAL A 388 1.26 5.07 -8.75
C VAL A 388 2.20 6.06 -9.42
N GLY A 389 3.36 6.22 -8.86
CA GLY A 389 4.42 7.05 -9.46
C GLY A 389 4.67 6.72 -10.94
N VAL A 390 5.20 7.68 -11.68
CA VAL A 390 5.41 7.58 -13.13
C VAL A 390 4.10 7.43 -13.94
N GLY A 391 2.95 7.84 -13.36
CA GLY A 391 1.70 8.00 -14.09
C GLY A 391 0.90 6.73 -14.30
N GLN A 392 0.52 6.03 -13.22
CA GLN A 392 -0.38 4.89 -13.29
C GLN A 392 -1.43 4.92 -12.16
N GLY A 393 -2.45 4.08 -12.29
CA GLY A 393 -3.41 3.77 -11.23
C GLY A 393 -3.80 2.30 -11.26
N VAL A 394 -4.19 1.79 -10.09
CA VAL A 394 -4.68 0.41 -9.93
C VAL A 394 -5.96 0.43 -9.13
N ALA A 395 -6.92 -0.43 -9.49
CA ALA A 395 -8.19 -0.60 -8.80
C ALA A 395 -8.54 -2.10 -8.69
N LEU A 396 -9.02 -2.52 -7.53
CA LEU A 396 -9.43 -3.88 -7.21
C LEU A 396 -10.78 -3.85 -6.52
N ILE A 397 -11.68 -4.79 -6.86
CA ILE A 397 -12.99 -4.91 -6.22
C ILE A 397 -13.05 -6.21 -5.43
N LEU A 398 -13.55 -6.08 -4.20
CA LEU A 398 -13.84 -7.18 -3.27
C LEU A 398 -15.35 -7.35 -3.08
N GLU A 399 -15.77 -8.59 -2.83
CA GLU A 399 -17.11 -8.91 -2.39
C GLU A 399 -17.05 -9.65 -1.05
N ASN A 400 -17.81 -9.20 -0.07
CA ASN A 400 -17.98 -9.85 1.23
C ASN A 400 -18.76 -11.18 1.07
N LEU A 401 -18.33 -12.19 1.78
CA LEU A 401 -18.95 -13.53 1.76
C LEU A 401 -19.58 -13.92 3.12
N ASN A 402 -19.65 -12.96 4.07
CA ASN A 402 -20.19 -13.21 5.41
C ASN A 402 -21.53 -12.50 5.62
#